data_f449bcfcddc5b9d7d7ad97cca57f6200
#
_entry.id   f449bcfcddc5b9d7d7ad97cca57f6200
#
_cell.length_a   1.000
_cell.length_b   1.000
_cell.length_c   1.000
_cell.angle_alpha   90.00
_cell.angle_beta   90.00
_cell.angle_gamma   90.00
#
_symmetry.space_group_name_H-M   'P 1'
#
loop_
_entity.id
_entity.type
_entity.pdbx_description
1 polymer ?
#
loop_
_entity_poly.entity_id
_entity_poly.type
_entity_poly.pdbx_seq_one_letter_code
_entity_poly.pdbx_strand_id
1 'polypeptide(L)'
;MTFDINLDLPVQPDSVPLVHAHARALGKQAGFAGERLDAIELVCEEAFVLILERAGEGDASRVRVESSMTPMTLEIRFDDRELPPLEGAAVSSEVLDGVGRRLILAMTDRAEWRPLGREGNRLQVAFERPVPAIAETEGRAALPQFDKQAPRAPAQEYVIRRAAEVGDWARIARAMYRTYGFTYPVDDFYHPERIRQLNEAGLVSSVVATTPEDEVVGHYALDVKGFGRLGAGNCAIGEIGKAVVDPAHRGRGLMERMRHFAEEQATLEGLSAVFSQPTMSHPYSQKANEKLDARACAVSFAMVGANLELKSIEKTGAERTSVLLYL
;
A
#
# COMPACT_ATOMS: atom_id res chain seq x y z
N MET A 1 1.59 -0.83 1.75
CA MET A 1 2.17 -1.61 0.64
C MET A 1 2.19 -3.05 1.10
N THR A 2 1.46 -3.92 0.45
CA THR A 2 1.65 -5.36 0.57
C THR A 2 2.66 -5.73 -0.49
N PHE A 3 3.74 -6.38 -0.11
CA PHE A 3 4.63 -7.01 -1.07
C PHE A 3 4.92 -8.42 -0.59
N ASP A 4 5.10 -9.31 -1.54
CA ASP A 4 5.48 -10.68 -1.29
C ASP A 4 6.87 -10.88 -1.91
N ILE A 5 7.81 -11.35 -1.10
CA ILE A 5 9.14 -11.72 -1.55
C ILE A 5 9.30 -13.21 -1.32
N ASN A 6 9.78 -13.92 -2.34
CA ASN A 6 10.02 -15.33 -2.29
C ASN A 6 11.51 -15.60 -2.51
N LEU A 7 12.12 -16.35 -1.57
CA LEU A 7 13.44 -16.92 -1.74
C LEU A 7 13.29 -18.44 -1.83
N ASP A 8 14.08 -19.05 -2.66
CA ASP A 8 14.20 -20.50 -2.76
C ASP A 8 15.67 -20.87 -2.55
N LEU A 9 15.99 -21.43 -1.39
CA LEU A 9 17.36 -21.63 -0.93
C LEU A 9 17.66 -23.13 -0.74
N PRO A 10 18.88 -23.58 -1.02
CA PRO A 10 19.31 -24.91 -0.63
C PRO A 10 19.39 -25.00 0.91
N VAL A 11 19.00 -26.14 1.46
CA VAL A 11 19.10 -26.41 2.91
C VAL A 11 20.54 -26.81 3.24
N GLN A 12 21.38 -25.81 3.41
CA GLN A 12 22.83 -25.98 3.71
C GLN A 12 23.34 -24.82 4.58
N PRO A 13 24.42 -25.00 5.35
CA PRO A 13 24.95 -23.97 6.24
C PRO A 13 25.27 -22.65 5.54
N ASP A 14 25.73 -22.67 4.29
CA ASP A 14 26.07 -21.46 3.51
C ASP A 14 24.86 -20.61 3.16
N SER A 15 23.64 -21.11 3.33
CA SER A 15 22.40 -20.34 3.14
C SER A 15 22.00 -19.50 4.36
N VAL A 16 22.52 -19.81 5.55
CA VAL A 16 22.21 -19.08 6.80
C VAL A 16 22.48 -17.57 6.68
N PRO A 17 23.64 -17.12 6.17
CA PRO A 17 23.90 -15.69 6.00
C PRO A 17 22.93 -15.00 5.05
N LEU A 18 22.39 -15.71 4.06
CA LEU A 18 21.41 -15.15 3.11
C LEU A 18 20.06 -14.94 3.80
N VAL A 19 19.61 -15.91 4.62
CA VAL A 19 18.38 -15.78 5.42
C VAL A 19 18.50 -14.61 6.39
N HIS A 20 19.62 -14.51 7.08
CA HIS A 20 19.92 -13.42 8.01
C HIS A 20 19.88 -12.04 7.32
N ALA A 21 20.58 -11.89 6.19
CA ALA A 21 20.60 -10.65 5.43
C ALA A 21 19.19 -10.26 4.92
N HIS A 22 18.41 -11.25 4.46
CA HIS A 22 17.04 -11.07 4.04
C HIS A 22 16.15 -10.59 5.20
N ALA A 23 16.20 -11.27 6.34
CA ALA A 23 15.46 -10.92 7.55
C ALA A 23 15.77 -9.49 8.01
N ARG A 24 17.05 -9.11 8.01
CA ARG A 24 17.49 -7.74 8.35
C ARG A 24 16.94 -6.70 7.41
N ALA A 25 16.98 -6.95 6.10
CA ALA A 25 16.47 -6.03 5.09
C ALA A 25 14.95 -5.83 5.25
N LEU A 26 14.20 -6.93 5.42
CA LEU A 26 12.76 -6.91 5.66
C LEU A 26 12.39 -6.19 6.96
N GLY A 27 13.09 -6.52 8.05
CA GLY A 27 12.84 -5.90 9.36
C GLY A 27 13.02 -4.38 9.30
N LYS A 28 14.10 -3.90 8.68
CA LYS A 28 14.32 -2.46 8.46
C LYS A 28 13.22 -1.84 7.61
N GLN A 29 12.84 -2.48 6.52
CA GLN A 29 11.77 -1.99 5.65
C GLN A 29 10.40 -1.99 6.36
N ALA A 30 10.17 -2.92 7.26
CA ALA A 30 8.98 -2.97 8.11
C ALA A 30 8.99 -1.93 9.25
N GLY A 31 10.08 -1.20 9.45
CA GLY A 31 10.21 -0.16 10.46
C GLY A 31 10.79 -0.65 11.80
N PHE A 32 11.31 -1.87 11.87
CA PHE A 32 11.96 -2.38 13.08
C PHE A 32 13.40 -1.84 13.22
N ALA A 33 13.83 -1.65 14.46
CA ALA A 33 15.17 -1.21 14.83
C ALA A 33 15.59 -1.82 16.19
N GLY A 34 16.88 -1.73 16.52
CA GLY A 34 17.43 -2.19 17.80
C GLY A 34 17.10 -3.66 18.08
N GLU A 35 16.85 -3.99 19.33
CA GLU A 35 16.60 -5.35 19.81
C GLU A 35 15.51 -6.09 19.03
N ARG A 36 14.48 -5.37 18.57
CA ARG A 36 13.39 -5.98 17.82
C ARG A 36 13.80 -6.40 16.42
N LEU A 37 14.70 -5.63 15.79
CA LEU A 37 15.32 -6.01 14.51
C LEU A 37 16.23 -7.22 14.68
N ASP A 38 17.05 -7.21 15.73
CA ASP A 38 17.94 -8.33 16.04
C ASP A 38 17.15 -9.62 16.35
N ALA A 39 15.99 -9.49 17.00
CA ALA A 39 15.05 -10.60 17.23
C ALA A 39 14.53 -11.21 15.93
N ILE A 40 14.18 -10.40 14.94
CA ILE A 40 13.71 -10.87 13.62
C ILE A 40 14.83 -11.65 12.92
N GLU A 41 16.06 -11.15 12.97
CA GLU A 41 17.23 -11.82 12.40
C GLU A 41 17.46 -13.18 13.04
N LEU A 42 17.51 -13.21 14.37
CA LEU A 42 17.75 -14.43 15.15
C LEU A 42 16.62 -15.47 14.93
N VAL A 43 15.37 -15.04 14.93
CA VAL A 43 14.23 -15.94 14.68
C VAL A 43 14.31 -16.58 13.30
N CYS A 44 14.67 -15.81 12.27
CA CYS A 44 14.80 -16.36 10.91
C CYS A 44 15.99 -17.30 10.79
N GLU A 45 17.10 -17.01 11.46
CA GLU A 45 18.26 -17.86 11.55
C GLU A 45 17.90 -19.19 12.24
N GLU A 46 17.30 -19.15 13.43
CA GLU A 46 16.87 -20.32 14.18
C GLU A 46 15.82 -21.15 13.41
N ALA A 47 14.89 -20.49 12.72
CA ALA A 47 13.93 -21.18 11.86
C ALA A 47 14.61 -21.98 10.76
N PHE A 48 15.63 -21.42 10.13
CA PHE A 48 16.40 -22.12 9.10
C PHE A 48 17.29 -23.22 9.70
N VAL A 49 17.92 -23.00 10.85
CA VAL A 49 18.72 -24.00 11.57
C VAL A 49 17.88 -25.22 11.97
N LEU A 50 16.65 -25.00 12.45
CA LEU A 50 15.71 -26.09 12.74
C LEU A 50 15.34 -26.92 11.51
N ILE A 51 15.31 -26.31 10.33
CA ILE A 51 15.11 -27.03 9.05
C ILE A 51 16.39 -27.82 8.71
N LEU A 52 17.54 -27.18 8.83
CA LEU A 52 18.85 -27.79 8.55
C LEU A 52 19.11 -29.02 9.42
N GLU A 53 18.77 -29.00 10.71
CA GLU A 53 18.89 -30.12 11.64
C GLU A 53 18.03 -31.33 11.25
N ARG A 54 16.95 -31.10 10.49
CA ARG A 54 16.04 -32.16 10.02
C ARG A 54 16.34 -32.63 8.61
N ALA A 55 17.25 -31.95 7.92
CA ALA A 55 17.64 -32.28 6.56
C ALA A 55 18.33 -33.66 6.51
N GLY A 56 17.91 -34.47 5.55
CA GLY A 56 18.55 -35.74 5.27
C GLY A 56 19.89 -35.56 4.54
N GLU A 57 20.70 -36.62 4.49
CA GLU A 57 21.92 -36.66 3.68
C GLU A 57 21.55 -36.64 2.19
N GLY A 58 21.63 -35.45 1.53
CA GLY A 58 21.44 -35.34 0.09
C GLY A 58 21.41 -33.91 -0.40
N ASP A 59 21.95 -33.66 -1.60
CA ASP A 59 22.20 -32.34 -2.19
C ASP A 59 20.96 -31.61 -2.73
N ALA A 60 19.75 -32.15 -2.54
CA ALA A 60 18.53 -31.64 -3.24
C ALA A 60 17.50 -30.93 -2.35
N SER A 61 17.74 -30.84 -1.05
CA SER A 61 16.82 -30.23 -0.10
C SER A 61 16.74 -28.71 -0.30
N ARG A 62 15.52 -28.19 -0.38
CA ARG A 62 15.27 -26.76 -0.56
C ARG A 62 14.20 -26.26 0.40
N VAL A 63 14.37 -25.03 0.84
CA VAL A 63 13.38 -24.29 1.63
C VAL A 63 12.92 -23.10 0.83
N ARG A 64 11.60 -22.87 0.81
CA ARG A 64 10.99 -21.65 0.30
C ARG A 64 10.71 -20.73 1.47
N VAL A 65 11.27 -19.54 1.41
CA VAL A 65 11.01 -18.47 2.39
C VAL A 65 10.13 -17.42 1.71
N GLU A 66 8.89 -17.35 2.15
CA GLU A 66 7.92 -16.35 1.68
C GLU A 66 7.76 -15.26 2.75
N SER A 67 7.89 -14.01 2.34
CA SER A 67 7.76 -12.88 3.25
C SER A 67 6.69 -11.94 2.75
N SER A 68 5.74 -11.62 3.61
CA SER A 68 4.67 -10.68 3.32
C SER A 68 4.59 -9.58 4.38
N MET A 69 4.23 -8.38 3.96
CA MET A 69 4.09 -7.26 4.86
C MET A 69 2.74 -6.56 4.66
N THR A 70 2.02 -6.43 5.75
CA THR A 70 0.80 -5.61 5.86
C THR A 70 1.15 -4.29 6.59
N PRO A 71 0.22 -3.33 6.70
CA PRO A 71 0.42 -2.18 7.56
C PRO A 71 0.71 -2.51 9.03
N MET A 72 0.19 -3.64 9.52
CA MET A 72 0.26 -4.01 10.94
C MET A 72 1.26 -5.12 11.24
N THR A 73 1.62 -5.96 10.27
CA THR A 73 2.42 -7.16 10.51
C THR A 73 3.48 -7.39 9.43
N LEU A 74 4.62 -7.91 9.84
CA LEU A 74 5.58 -8.60 9.00
C LEU A 74 5.40 -10.11 9.25
N GLU A 75 5.15 -10.87 8.20
CA GLU A 75 4.98 -12.32 8.26
C GLU A 75 6.02 -13.00 7.39
N ILE A 76 6.66 -14.03 7.93
CA ILE A 76 7.67 -14.81 7.23
C ILE A 76 7.30 -16.29 7.37
N ARG A 77 7.27 -17.00 6.25
CA ARG A 77 6.93 -18.43 6.15
C ARG A 77 8.12 -19.19 5.61
N PHE A 78 8.40 -20.31 6.23
CA PHE A 78 9.41 -21.26 5.79
C PHE A 78 8.69 -22.56 5.42
N ASP A 79 8.70 -22.90 4.14
CA ASP A 79 8.16 -24.15 3.63
C ASP A 79 9.30 -25.10 3.25
N ASP A 80 9.34 -26.26 3.89
CA ASP A 80 10.35 -27.29 3.70
C ASP A 80 9.74 -28.67 3.43
N ARG A 81 10.54 -29.59 2.94
CA ARG A 81 10.17 -31.00 2.74
C ARG A 81 11.04 -31.95 3.56
N GLU A 82 11.58 -31.46 4.65
CA GLU A 82 12.38 -32.24 5.56
C GLU A 82 11.51 -33.08 6.51
N LEU A 83 12.13 -33.86 7.36
CA LEU A 83 11.42 -34.64 8.39
C LEU A 83 10.49 -33.72 9.18
N PRO A 84 9.20 -34.09 9.36
CA PRO A 84 8.28 -33.28 10.15
C PRO A 84 8.84 -33.04 11.55
N PRO A 85 8.68 -31.83 12.11
CA PRO A 85 9.02 -31.62 13.51
C PRO A 85 8.15 -32.52 14.37
N LEU A 86 8.74 -33.06 15.44
CA LEU A 86 7.99 -33.88 16.38
C LEU A 86 6.96 -33.02 17.08
N GLU A 87 5.70 -33.20 16.69
CA GLU A 87 4.54 -32.59 17.37
C GLU A 87 3.94 -33.65 18.28
N GLY A 88 3.63 -33.28 19.52
CA GLY A 88 2.76 -34.09 20.33
C GLY A 88 2.98 -34.01 21.82
N ALA A 89 1.90 -33.89 22.55
CA ALA A 89 1.78 -33.79 23.98
C ALA A 89 2.22 -35.01 24.79
N ALA A 90 2.96 -35.96 24.22
CA ALA A 90 3.34 -37.19 24.88
C ALA A 90 4.87 -37.39 25.06
N VAL A 91 5.69 -36.49 24.51
CA VAL A 91 7.16 -36.57 24.75
C VAL A 91 7.51 -35.46 25.72
N SER A 92 8.07 -35.85 26.87
CA SER A 92 8.44 -34.92 27.94
C SER A 92 9.20 -33.73 27.37
N SER A 93 8.73 -32.51 27.69
CA SER A 93 9.17 -31.22 27.17
C SER A 93 10.66 -30.89 27.31
N GLU A 94 11.42 -31.72 27.95
CA GLU A 94 12.84 -31.48 28.29
C GLU A 94 13.83 -31.93 27.22
N VAL A 95 13.45 -32.82 26.30
CA VAL A 95 14.42 -33.48 25.40
C VAL A 95 14.30 -33.07 23.93
N LEU A 96 13.15 -32.50 23.51
CA LEU A 96 12.87 -32.23 22.10
C LEU A 96 12.46 -30.76 21.79
N ASP A 97 12.27 -29.92 22.78
CA ASP A 97 12.17 -28.48 22.58
C ASP A 97 13.59 -27.88 22.56
N GLY A 98 14.24 -27.98 21.42
CA GLY A 98 15.51 -27.28 21.17
C GLY A 98 15.45 -25.81 21.55
N VAL A 99 16.60 -25.28 21.97
CA VAL A 99 16.75 -23.86 22.33
C VAL A 99 16.15 -22.96 21.24
N GLY A 100 16.34 -23.28 19.95
CA GLY A 100 15.84 -22.54 18.80
C GLY A 100 14.33 -22.40 18.79
N ARG A 101 13.56 -23.47 19.05
CA ARG A 101 12.09 -23.37 19.10
C ARG A 101 11.61 -22.45 20.22
N ARG A 102 12.23 -22.50 21.39
CA ARG A 102 11.91 -21.63 22.52
C ARG A 102 12.24 -20.15 22.20
N LEU A 103 13.36 -19.91 21.52
CA LEU A 103 13.73 -18.58 21.05
C LEU A 103 12.70 -18.03 20.07
N ILE A 104 12.30 -18.82 19.07
CA ILE A 104 11.25 -18.41 18.11
C ILE A 104 9.97 -18.02 18.84
N LEU A 105 9.47 -18.88 19.76
CA LEU A 105 8.25 -18.61 20.52
C LEU A 105 8.37 -17.37 21.43
N ALA A 106 9.54 -17.14 22.01
CA ALA A 106 9.77 -16.02 22.93
C ALA A 106 9.94 -14.68 22.22
N MET A 107 10.43 -14.68 20.97
CA MET A 107 10.83 -13.48 20.25
C MET A 107 9.85 -13.05 19.15
N THR A 108 8.82 -13.86 18.86
CA THR A 108 7.78 -13.55 17.89
C THR A 108 6.47 -13.18 18.59
N ASP A 109 5.62 -12.43 17.91
CA ASP A 109 4.27 -12.17 18.38
C ASP A 109 3.33 -13.35 18.09
N ARG A 110 3.67 -14.12 17.04
CA ARG A 110 2.99 -15.38 16.70
C ARG A 110 3.93 -16.30 15.95
N ALA A 111 3.96 -17.56 16.34
CA ALA A 111 4.61 -18.63 15.58
C ALA A 111 3.69 -19.85 15.49
N GLU A 112 3.61 -20.44 14.31
CA GLU A 112 2.79 -21.61 14.03
C GLU A 112 3.56 -22.62 13.18
N TRP A 113 3.62 -23.88 13.65
CA TRP A 113 4.13 -25.02 12.87
C TRP A 113 2.95 -25.79 12.29
N ARG A 114 2.98 -26.03 11.00
CA ARG A 114 1.85 -26.66 10.30
C ARG A 114 2.35 -27.72 9.33
N PRO A 115 1.92 -28.98 9.48
CA PRO A 115 2.16 -30.00 8.46
C PRO A 115 1.28 -29.71 7.24
N LEU A 116 1.88 -29.77 6.04
CA LEU A 116 1.19 -29.58 4.77
C LEU A 116 0.95 -30.91 4.02
N GLY A 117 1.07 -32.04 4.72
CA GLY A 117 0.93 -33.37 4.14
C GLY A 117 2.03 -33.63 3.10
N ARG A 118 1.65 -33.93 1.86
CA ARG A 118 2.59 -34.22 0.77
C ARG A 118 3.43 -33.01 0.33
N GLU A 119 3.04 -31.82 0.71
CA GLU A 119 3.73 -30.58 0.36
C GLU A 119 4.85 -30.26 1.34
N GLY A 120 4.94 -30.98 2.48
CA GLY A 120 5.98 -30.82 3.49
C GLY A 120 5.51 -30.16 4.76
N ASN A 121 6.28 -29.24 5.29
CA ASN A 121 6.03 -28.53 6.54
C ASN A 121 6.06 -27.02 6.32
N ARG A 122 5.36 -26.30 7.17
CA ARG A 122 5.39 -24.84 7.24
C ARG A 122 5.66 -24.37 8.65
N LEU A 123 6.66 -23.51 8.81
CA LEU A 123 6.79 -22.65 9.96
C LEU A 123 6.41 -21.23 9.54
N GLN A 124 5.45 -20.64 10.20
CA GLN A 124 5.02 -19.26 9.98
C GLN A 124 5.31 -18.46 11.25
N VAL A 125 6.01 -17.35 11.10
CA VAL A 125 6.28 -16.39 12.17
C VAL A 125 5.74 -15.02 11.79
N ALA A 126 5.23 -14.29 12.78
CA ALA A 126 4.69 -12.95 12.56
C ALA A 126 5.19 -11.99 13.65
N PHE A 127 5.46 -10.76 13.22
CA PHE A 127 5.89 -9.66 14.05
C PHE A 127 4.94 -8.49 13.87
N GLU A 128 4.41 -7.96 14.97
CA GLU A 128 3.63 -6.72 14.94
C GLU A 128 4.56 -5.56 14.65
N ARG A 129 4.22 -4.80 13.61
CA ARG A 129 5.05 -3.68 13.19
C ARG A 129 4.94 -2.53 14.19
N PRO A 130 6.06 -1.86 14.49
CA PRO A 130 6.03 -0.72 15.36
C PRO A 130 5.09 0.33 14.76
N VAL A 131 4.10 0.75 15.53
CA VAL A 131 3.37 1.98 15.24
C VAL A 131 4.40 3.10 15.40
N PRO A 132 4.64 3.93 14.38
CA PRO A 132 5.52 5.07 14.57
C PRO A 132 5.00 5.85 15.78
N ALA A 133 5.83 6.03 16.80
CA ALA A 133 5.49 6.93 17.89
C ALA A 133 5.04 8.23 17.22
N ILE A 134 3.85 8.72 17.56
CA ILE A 134 3.50 10.09 17.25
C ILE A 134 4.56 10.87 17.98
N ALA A 135 5.59 11.30 17.26
CA ALA A 135 6.55 12.22 17.81
C ALA A 135 5.69 13.37 18.34
N GLU A 136 5.70 13.58 19.66
CA GLU A 136 5.23 14.83 20.23
C GLU A 136 6.08 15.89 19.54
N THR A 137 5.55 16.41 18.46
CA THR A 137 6.15 17.50 17.73
C THR A 137 6.01 18.69 18.66
N GLU A 138 7.00 18.89 19.52
CA GLU A 138 7.30 20.19 20.11
C GLU A 138 7.59 21.12 18.93
N GLY A 139 6.59 21.85 18.53
CA GLY A 139 6.59 22.72 17.38
C GLY A 139 5.78 22.14 16.22
N ARG A 140 4.72 22.83 15.86
CA ARG A 140 3.98 22.57 14.62
C ARG A 140 4.98 22.64 13.48
N ALA A 141 5.36 21.50 12.94
CA ALA A 141 6.06 21.45 11.67
C ALA A 141 5.25 22.31 10.68
N ALA A 142 5.92 23.23 10.01
CA ALA A 142 5.27 24.06 9.02
C ALA A 142 4.59 23.12 8.02
N LEU A 143 3.29 23.29 7.81
CA LEU A 143 2.56 22.47 6.84
C LEU A 143 3.23 22.62 5.47
N PRO A 144 3.42 21.51 4.73
CA PRO A 144 3.95 21.57 3.37
C PRO A 144 3.18 22.60 2.56
N GLN A 145 3.91 23.49 1.92
CA GLN A 145 3.32 24.57 1.12
C GLN A 145 3.53 24.30 -0.37
N PHE A 146 2.59 24.77 -1.17
CA PHE A 146 2.83 24.85 -2.61
C PHE A 146 3.97 25.79 -2.92
N ASP A 147 4.80 25.40 -3.88
CA ASP A 147 5.79 26.31 -4.44
C ASP A 147 5.06 27.53 -5.07
N LYS A 148 5.15 28.66 -4.39
CA LYS A 148 4.53 29.91 -4.83
C LYS A 148 5.22 30.51 -6.06
N GLN A 149 6.43 30.02 -6.37
CA GLN A 149 7.23 30.47 -7.51
C GLN A 149 7.02 29.60 -8.76
N ALA A 150 6.26 28.49 -8.64
CA ALA A 150 5.94 27.67 -9.80
C ALA A 150 5.26 28.51 -10.90
N PRO A 151 5.68 28.38 -12.17
CA PRO A 151 5.07 29.09 -13.28
C PRO A 151 3.55 28.83 -13.30
N ARG A 152 2.77 29.90 -13.44
CA ARG A 152 1.31 29.81 -13.56
C ARG A 152 0.90 30.08 -14.97
N ALA A 153 0.03 29.24 -15.51
CA ALA A 153 -0.62 29.51 -16.80
C ALA A 153 -1.43 30.82 -16.73
N PRO A 154 -1.60 31.53 -17.83
CA PRO A 154 -2.49 32.69 -17.90
C PRO A 154 -3.92 32.35 -17.42
N ALA A 155 -4.67 33.34 -16.99
CA ALA A 155 -6.10 33.16 -16.70
C ALA A 155 -6.84 32.79 -17.98
N GLN A 156 -7.62 31.71 -17.93
CA GLN A 156 -8.36 31.19 -19.07
C GLN A 156 -9.61 30.46 -18.60
N GLU A 157 -10.51 30.19 -19.51
CA GLU A 157 -11.67 29.34 -19.25
C GLU A 157 -11.28 27.87 -19.26
N TYR A 158 -12.03 27.07 -18.52
CA TYR A 158 -11.84 25.62 -18.44
C TYR A 158 -13.18 24.93 -18.62
N VAL A 159 -13.19 23.88 -19.41
CA VAL A 159 -14.34 22.99 -19.57
C VAL A 159 -14.16 21.78 -18.67
N ILE A 160 -15.21 21.47 -17.88
CA ILE A 160 -15.27 20.24 -17.10
C ILE A 160 -16.22 19.30 -17.82
N ARG A 161 -15.74 18.10 -18.14
CA ARG A 161 -16.54 17.11 -18.87
C ARG A 161 -16.12 15.69 -18.51
N ARG A 162 -16.97 14.72 -18.85
CA ARG A 162 -16.57 13.31 -18.83
C ARG A 162 -15.52 13.07 -19.91
N ALA A 163 -14.51 12.26 -19.60
CA ALA A 163 -13.55 11.79 -20.59
C ALA A 163 -14.23 10.77 -21.51
N ALA A 164 -14.20 11.03 -22.80
CA ALA A 164 -14.83 10.19 -23.82
C ALA A 164 -14.07 10.19 -25.15
N GLU A 165 -13.19 11.16 -25.36
CA GLU A 165 -12.45 11.31 -26.59
C GLU A 165 -11.23 10.38 -26.64
N VAL A 166 -10.89 9.91 -27.82
CA VAL A 166 -9.76 8.98 -28.02
C VAL A 166 -8.45 9.53 -27.44
N GLY A 167 -8.25 10.84 -27.50
CA GLY A 167 -7.06 11.50 -26.96
C GLY A 167 -7.03 11.66 -25.45
N ASP A 168 -8.18 11.58 -24.76
CA ASP A 168 -8.28 11.85 -23.33
C ASP A 168 -7.45 10.86 -22.50
N TRP A 169 -7.45 9.60 -22.88
CA TRP A 169 -6.78 8.56 -22.14
C TRP A 169 -5.27 8.78 -22.02
N ALA A 170 -4.64 9.16 -23.12
CA ALA A 170 -3.22 9.51 -23.13
C ALA A 170 -2.95 10.84 -22.38
N ARG A 171 -3.85 11.80 -22.49
CA ARG A 171 -3.73 13.10 -21.80
C ARG A 171 -3.89 12.93 -20.28
N ILE A 172 -4.79 12.05 -19.80
CA ILE A 172 -4.95 11.71 -18.39
C ILE A 172 -3.66 11.07 -17.87
N ALA A 173 -3.13 10.06 -18.54
CA ALA A 173 -1.88 9.40 -18.13
C ALA A 173 -0.72 10.42 -18.04
N ARG A 174 -0.62 11.34 -18.99
CA ARG A 174 0.36 12.43 -18.95
C ARG A 174 0.14 13.40 -17.79
N ALA A 175 -1.12 13.72 -17.44
CA ALA A 175 -1.43 14.57 -16.30
C ALA A 175 -1.05 13.90 -14.96
N MET A 176 -1.28 12.59 -14.84
CA MET A 176 -0.80 11.80 -13.70
C MET A 176 0.73 11.86 -13.57
N TYR A 177 1.44 11.63 -14.68
CA TYR A 177 2.91 11.71 -14.69
C TYR A 177 3.41 13.13 -14.36
N ARG A 178 2.81 14.18 -14.92
CA ARG A 178 3.20 15.57 -14.60
C ARG A 178 3.04 15.91 -13.13
N THR A 179 2.05 15.29 -12.46
CA THR A 179 1.75 15.55 -11.05
C THR A 179 2.58 14.68 -10.10
N TYR A 180 2.70 13.40 -10.40
CA TYR A 180 3.28 12.41 -9.47
C TYR A 180 4.61 11.80 -9.95
N GLY A 181 5.07 12.10 -11.17
CA GLY A 181 6.13 11.28 -11.76
C GLY A 181 5.63 9.85 -11.95
N PHE A 182 6.42 8.86 -11.54
CA PHE A 182 6.03 7.44 -11.51
C PHE A 182 5.78 6.94 -10.07
N THR A 183 5.28 7.79 -9.19
CA THR A 183 5.12 7.47 -7.76
C THR A 183 3.68 7.22 -7.34
N TYR A 184 2.70 7.43 -8.23
CA TYR A 184 1.29 7.21 -7.91
C TYR A 184 1.01 5.71 -7.76
N PRO A 185 0.35 5.28 -6.66
CA PRO A 185 0.26 3.85 -6.32
C PRO A 185 -0.72 3.05 -7.18
N VAL A 186 -1.56 3.71 -7.99
CA VAL A 186 -2.53 3.03 -8.87
C VAL A 186 -1.98 3.03 -10.29
N ASP A 187 -1.38 1.92 -10.67
CA ASP A 187 -0.68 1.75 -11.94
C ASP A 187 -1.58 1.91 -13.18
N ASP A 188 -2.85 1.50 -13.08
CA ASP A 188 -3.86 1.62 -14.14
C ASP A 188 -3.87 3.01 -14.82
N PHE A 189 -3.60 4.09 -14.04
CA PHE A 189 -3.66 5.46 -14.54
C PHE A 189 -2.40 5.96 -15.27
N TYR A 190 -1.39 5.11 -15.41
CA TYR A 190 -0.25 5.37 -16.29
C TYR A 190 -0.40 4.74 -17.68
N HIS A 191 -1.40 3.87 -17.88
CA HIS A 191 -1.63 3.11 -19.10
C HIS A 191 -2.89 3.62 -19.82
N PRO A 192 -2.78 4.42 -20.90
CA PRO A 192 -3.93 4.99 -21.61
C PRO A 192 -4.98 3.95 -21.99
N GLU A 193 -4.54 2.81 -22.49
CA GLU A 193 -5.44 1.73 -22.88
C GLU A 193 -6.21 1.14 -21.69
N ARG A 194 -5.55 1.06 -20.52
CA ARG A 194 -6.18 0.57 -19.31
C ARG A 194 -7.22 1.57 -18.78
N ILE A 195 -6.91 2.87 -18.80
CA ILE A 195 -7.86 3.94 -18.46
C ILE A 195 -9.09 3.84 -19.36
N ARG A 196 -8.89 3.68 -20.68
CA ARG A 196 -9.98 3.52 -21.66
C ARG A 196 -10.87 2.32 -21.30
N GLN A 197 -10.27 1.13 -21.13
CA GLN A 197 -11.00 -0.11 -20.82
C GLN A 197 -11.84 0.01 -19.54
N LEU A 198 -11.30 0.61 -18.48
CA LEU A 198 -12.01 0.82 -17.23
C LEU A 198 -13.22 1.75 -17.40
N ASN A 199 -13.07 2.81 -18.19
CA ASN A 199 -14.17 3.73 -18.47
C ASN A 199 -15.24 3.12 -19.39
N GLU A 200 -14.88 2.40 -20.44
CA GLU A 200 -15.79 1.71 -21.34
C GLU A 200 -16.55 0.58 -20.62
N ALA A 201 -15.91 -0.10 -19.68
CA ALA A 201 -16.55 -1.11 -18.84
C ALA A 201 -17.47 -0.53 -17.75
N GLY A 202 -17.50 0.79 -17.57
CA GLY A 202 -18.27 1.44 -16.50
C GLY A 202 -17.72 1.18 -15.10
N LEU A 203 -16.48 0.71 -14.98
CA LEU A 203 -15.82 0.48 -13.69
C LEU A 203 -15.21 1.75 -13.11
N VAL A 204 -14.89 2.69 -13.97
CA VAL A 204 -14.39 4.03 -13.64
C VAL A 204 -15.12 5.04 -14.51
N SER A 205 -15.48 6.18 -13.93
CA SER A 205 -15.95 7.34 -14.67
C SER A 205 -14.93 8.46 -14.50
N SER A 206 -14.17 8.75 -15.55
CA SER A 206 -13.14 9.80 -15.54
C SER A 206 -13.72 11.14 -15.94
N VAL A 207 -13.42 12.17 -15.14
CA VAL A 207 -13.75 13.57 -15.37
C VAL A 207 -12.48 14.35 -15.67
N VAL A 208 -12.50 15.18 -16.68
CA VAL A 208 -11.35 16.01 -17.06
C VAL A 208 -11.68 17.50 -17.02
N ALA A 209 -10.67 18.29 -16.69
CA ALA A 209 -10.65 19.73 -16.90
C ALA A 209 -9.74 20.02 -18.09
N THR A 210 -10.30 20.67 -19.11
CA THR A 210 -9.55 21.02 -20.32
C THR A 210 -9.43 22.52 -20.51
N THR A 211 -8.35 22.94 -21.18
CA THR A 211 -8.19 24.30 -21.71
C THR A 211 -9.01 24.49 -22.99
N PRO A 212 -9.14 25.72 -23.51
CA PRO A 212 -9.77 25.96 -24.81
C PRO A 212 -9.05 25.22 -25.98
N GLU A 213 -7.77 24.95 -25.84
CA GLU A 213 -6.97 24.18 -26.81
C GLU A 213 -7.08 22.67 -26.60
N ASP A 214 -8.05 22.22 -25.79
CA ASP A 214 -8.32 20.82 -25.48
C ASP A 214 -7.16 20.09 -24.76
N GLU A 215 -6.31 20.82 -24.03
CA GLU A 215 -5.32 20.21 -23.18
C GLU A 215 -5.94 19.78 -21.85
N VAL A 216 -5.75 18.50 -21.45
CA VAL A 216 -6.17 18.01 -20.13
C VAL A 216 -5.20 18.51 -19.07
N VAL A 217 -5.69 19.40 -18.21
CA VAL A 217 -4.94 20.02 -17.11
C VAL A 217 -5.43 19.58 -15.73
N GLY A 218 -6.50 18.81 -15.68
CA GLY A 218 -7.00 18.19 -14.47
C GLY A 218 -7.73 16.88 -14.76
N HIS A 219 -7.72 15.99 -13.80
CA HIS A 219 -8.45 14.73 -13.82
C HIS A 219 -9.00 14.40 -12.43
N TYR A 220 -10.16 13.81 -12.42
CA TYR A 220 -10.84 13.24 -11.25
C TYR A 220 -11.57 11.97 -11.66
N ALA A 221 -11.61 10.96 -10.82
CA ALA A 221 -12.29 9.71 -11.14
C ALA A 221 -13.30 9.32 -10.07
N LEU A 222 -14.42 8.79 -10.53
CA LEU A 222 -15.36 7.99 -9.76
C LEU A 222 -15.04 6.52 -10.04
N ASP A 223 -14.67 5.74 -9.04
CA ASP A 223 -14.32 4.33 -9.13
C ASP A 223 -15.37 3.50 -8.39
N VAL A 224 -16.06 2.63 -9.11
CA VAL A 224 -17.12 1.75 -8.57
C VAL A 224 -16.71 0.27 -8.57
N LYS A 225 -15.56 -0.07 -9.15
CA LYS A 225 -15.12 -1.46 -9.35
C LYS A 225 -14.84 -2.25 -8.07
N GLY A 226 -14.46 -1.56 -6.98
CA GLY A 226 -14.07 -2.19 -5.72
C GLY A 226 -15.16 -2.22 -4.65
N PHE A 227 -16.28 -1.55 -4.90
CA PHE A 227 -17.27 -1.28 -3.87
C PHE A 227 -18.63 -1.84 -4.29
N GLY A 228 -18.81 -3.12 -3.98
CA GLY A 228 -20.09 -3.77 -4.17
C GLY A 228 -21.14 -3.28 -3.18
N ARG A 229 -22.31 -3.90 -3.25
CA ARG A 229 -23.44 -3.62 -2.37
C ARG A 229 -23.06 -3.86 -0.90
N LEU A 230 -23.15 -2.83 -0.07
CA LEU A 230 -22.97 -2.94 1.37
C LEU A 230 -24.27 -3.37 2.05
N GLY A 231 -24.22 -4.50 2.75
CA GLY A 231 -25.33 -5.00 3.58
C GLY A 231 -26.51 -5.59 2.80
N ALA A 232 -27.62 -5.85 3.52
CA ALA A 232 -28.85 -6.41 2.99
C ALA A 232 -29.67 -5.44 2.11
N GLY A 233 -29.23 -4.19 1.97
CA GLY A 233 -29.81 -3.16 1.09
C GLY A 233 -29.00 -2.98 -0.19
N ASN A 234 -29.65 -2.51 -1.24
CA ASN A 234 -29.04 -2.17 -2.54
C ASN A 234 -28.20 -0.86 -2.46
N CYS A 235 -27.37 -0.69 -1.45
CA CYS A 235 -26.56 0.49 -1.26
C CYS A 235 -25.26 0.32 -2.07
N ALA A 236 -25.17 0.94 -3.23
CA ALA A 236 -23.95 1.02 -4.00
C ALA A 236 -23.18 2.29 -3.59
N ILE A 237 -21.89 2.13 -3.28
CA ILE A 237 -21.00 3.26 -2.97
C ILE A 237 -19.83 3.27 -3.95
N GLY A 238 -19.30 4.46 -4.23
CA GLY A 238 -18.12 4.63 -5.09
C GLY A 238 -17.01 5.41 -4.38
N GLU A 239 -15.77 5.18 -4.80
CA GLU A 239 -14.64 6.02 -4.40
C GLU A 239 -14.47 7.15 -5.41
N ILE A 240 -14.43 8.38 -4.93
CA ILE A 240 -14.01 9.52 -5.74
C ILE A 240 -12.57 9.90 -5.39
N GLY A 241 -11.72 9.97 -6.41
CA GLY A 241 -10.30 10.21 -6.20
C GLY A 241 -9.50 10.24 -7.49
N LYS A 242 -8.28 9.75 -7.45
CA LYS A 242 -7.33 9.76 -8.57
C LYS A 242 -7.19 11.19 -9.15
N ALA A 243 -7.22 12.14 -8.21
CA ALA A 243 -7.39 13.56 -8.49
C ALA A 243 -6.04 14.23 -8.76
N VAL A 244 -5.94 14.88 -9.89
CA VAL A 244 -4.76 15.68 -10.25
C VAL A 244 -5.19 17.01 -10.85
N VAL A 245 -4.39 18.04 -10.57
CA VAL A 245 -4.42 19.32 -11.29
C VAL A 245 -2.96 19.67 -11.59
N ASP A 246 -2.70 19.93 -12.86
CA ASP A 246 -1.39 20.36 -13.34
C ASP A 246 -0.90 21.55 -12.48
N PRO A 247 0.34 21.53 -11.98
CA PRO A 247 0.88 22.59 -11.13
C PRO A 247 0.66 24.01 -11.67
N ALA A 248 0.80 24.21 -12.99
CA ALA A 248 0.60 25.50 -13.62
C ALA A 248 -0.85 26.01 -13.56
N HIS A 249 -1.82 25.13 -13.37
CA HIS A 249 -3.26 25.42 -13.38
C HIS A 249 -3.92 25.35 -12.01
N ARG A 250 -3.15 25.15 -10.93
CA ARG A 250 -3.66 25.10 -9.55
C ARG A 250 -4.19 26.44 -9.06
N GLY A 251 -5.00 26.41 -7.99
CA GLY A 251 -5.58 27.59 -7.37
C GLY A 251 -6.76 28.22 -8.14
N ARG A 252 -7.37 27.49 -9.07
CA ARG A 252 -8.47 27.94 -9.93
C ARG A 252 -9.79 27.22 -9.68
N GLY A 253 -9.91 26.52 -8.56
CA GLY A 253 -11.11 25.76 -8.21
C GLY A 253 -11.38 24.53 -9.08
N LEU A 254 -10.42 24.10 -9.92
CA LEU A 254 -10.63 22.97 -10.84
C LEU A 254 -10.93 21.67 -10.10
N MET A 255 -10.25 21.42 -8.99
CA MET A 255 -10.48 20.24 -8.15
C MET A 255 -11.93 20.16 -7.66
N GLU A 256 -12.43 21.27 -7.14
CA GLU A 256 -13.81 21.41 -6.64
C GLU A 256 -14.83 21.22 -7.77
N ARG A 257 -14.61 21.88 -8.90
CA ARG A 257 -15.51 21.77 -10.07
C ARG A 257 -15.57 20.35 -10.62
N MET A 258 -14.42 19.66 -10.74
CA MET A 258 -14.38 18.26 -11.20
C MET A 258 -15.04 17.31 -10.20
N ARG A 259 -14.87 17.56 -8.91
CA ARG A 259 -15.52 16.77 -7.87
C ARG A 259 -17.05 16.92 -7.93
N HIS A 260 -17.58 18.12 -8.00
CA HIS A 260 -19.03 18.33 -8.16
C HIS A 260 -19.58 17.59 -9.37
N PHE A 261 -18.88 17.68 -10.51
CA PHE A 261 -19.28 16.95 -11.69
C PHE A 261 -19.26 15.42 -11.46
N ALA A 262 -18.25 14.88 -10.78
CA ALA A 262 -18.17 13.45 -10.45
C ALA A 262 -19.29 13.00 -9.49
N GLU A 263 -19.69 13.84 -8.54
CA GLU A 263 -20.81 13.58 -7.61
C GLU A 263 -22.16 13.60 -8.35
N GLU A 264 -22.36 14.50 -9.31
CA GLU A 264 -23.52 14.48 -10.20
C GLU A 264 -23.58 13.17 -11.01
N GLN A 265 -22.44 12.73 -11.57
CA GLN A 265 -22.35 11.46 -12.28
C GLN A 265 -22.66 10.27 -11.35
N ALA A 266 -22.14 10.26 -10.13
CA ALA A 266 -22.41 9.22 -9.13
C ALA A 266 -23.93 9.11 -8.86
N THR A 267 -24.63 10.23 -8.75
CA THR A 267 -26.08 10.27 -8.57
C THR A 267 -26.80 9.69 -9.78
N LEU A 268 -26.40 10.05 -10.99
CA LEU A 268 -26.97 9.53 -12.24
C LEU A 268 -26.73 8.01 -12.40
N GLU A 269 -25.60 7.52 -11.92
CA GLU A 269 -25.27 6.08 -11.91
C GLU A 269 -25.96 5.31 -10.77
N GLY A 270 -26.74 5.99 -9.92
CA GLY A 270 -27.54 5.38 -8.85
C GLY A 270 -26.74 5.00 -7.61
N LEU A 271 -25.57 5.62 -7.39
CA LEU A 271 -24.81 5.43 -6.16
C LEU A 271 -25.49 6.12 -4.99
N SER A 272 -25.53 5.44 -3.85
CA SER A 272 -26.15 5.95 -2.62
C SER A 272 -25.21 6.88 -1.84
N ALA A 273 -23.90 6.71 -2.03
CA ALA A 273 -22.88 7.56 -1.42
C ALA A 273 -21.56 7.47 -2.19
N VAL A 274 -20.72 8.47 -1.99
CA VAL A 274 -19.33 8.47 -2.44
C VAL A 274 -18.40 8.77 -1.28
N PHE A 275 -17.21 8.17 -1.30
CA PHE A 275 -16.19 8.46 -0.31
C PHE A 275 -14.87 8.81 -0.98
N SER A 276 -13.96 9.44 -0.25
CA SER A 276 -12.61 9.76 -0.72
C SER A 276 -11.57 9.43 0.35
N GLN A 277 -10.33 9.21 -0.10
CA GLN A 277 -9.20 8.83 0.75
C GLN A 277 -8.02 9.79 0.58
N PRO A 278 -8.14 11.05 1.01
CA PRO A 278 -7.04 12.00 0.94
C PRO A 278 -5.89 11.59 1.86
N THR A 279 -4.68 11.73 1.35
CA THR A 279 -3.47 11.53 2.15
C THR A 279 -3.34 12.57 3.27
N MET A 280 -2.78 12.16 4.40
CA MET A 280 -2.48 13.05 5.52
C MET A 280 -1.13 13.77 5.37
N SER A 281 -0.38 13.53 4.28
CA SER A 281 0.90 14.21 4.04
C SER A 281 0.78 15.72 3.81
N HIS A 282 -0.41 16.21 3.45
CA HIS A 282 -0.69 17.64 3.25
C HIS A 282 -2.18 17.94 3.44
N PRO A 283 -2.54 19.19 3.79
CA PRO A 283 -3.92 19.54 4.11
C PRO A 283 -4.82 19.87 2.90
N TYR A 284 -4.26 19.94 1.69
CA TYR A 284 -4.99 20.53 0.55
C TYR A 284 -6.21 19.71 0.13
N SER A 285 -6.05 18.39 -0.03
CA SER A 285 -7.16 17.49 -0.37
C SER A 285 -8.15 17.32 0.77
N GLN A 286 -7.69 17.39 2.02
CA GLN A 286 -8.57 17.39 3.20
C GLN A 286 -9.45 18.63 3.23
N LYS A 287 -8.86 19.84 3.09
CA LYS A 287 -9.61 21.10 3.00
C LYS A 287 -10.57 21.14 1.81
N ALA A 288 -10.23 20.50 0.70
CA ALA A 288 -11.15 20.38 -0.44
C ALA A 288 -12.37 19.52 -0.10
N ASN A 289 -12.19 18.43 0.64
CA ASN A 289 -13.29 17.60 1.13
C ASN A 289 -14.19 18.37 2.12
N GLU A 290 -13.58 19.04 3.10
CA GLU A 290 -14.31 19.81 4.12
C GLU A 290 -15.13 20.96 3.53
N LYS A 291 -14.64 21.63 2.48
CA LYS A 291 -15.40 22.67 1.76
C LYS A 291 -16.66 22.15 1.06
N LEU A 292 -16.71 20.87 0.80
CA LEU A 292 -17.84 20.20 0.14
C LEU A 292 -18.69 19.41 1.14
N ASP A 293 -18.64 19.81 2.41
CA ASP A 293 -19.40 19.23 3.53
C ASP A 293 -19.13 17.73 3.79
N ALA A 294 -18.09 17.17 3.15
CA ALA A 294 -17.68 15.81 3.45
C ALA A 294 -17.05 15.72 4.85
N ARG A 295 -17.34 14.65 5.58
CA ARG A 295 -16.92 14.46 6.95
C ARG A 295 -15.91 13.33 7.07
N ALA A 296 -14.82 13.59 7.79
CA ALA A 296 -13.87 12.55 8.14
C ALA A 296 -14.54 11.53 9.07
N CYS A 297 -14.56 10.28 8.68
CA CYS A 297 -15.23 9.19 9.41
C CYS A 297 -14.30 8.05 9.83
N ALA A 298 -13.11 7.94 9.23
CA ALA A 298 -12.13 6.93 9.59
C ALA A 298 -10.70 7.35 9.19
N VAL A 299 -9.73 6.64 9.74
CA VAL A 299 -8.30 6.77 9.41
C VAL A 299 -7.73 5.40 9.05
N SER A 300 -7.03 5.32 7.92
CA SER A 300 -6.19 4.17 7.60
C SER A 300 -4.73 4.52 7.83
N PHE A 301 -4.12 3.90 8.84
CA PHE A 301 -2.75 4.20 9.22
C PHE A 301 -1.74 3.65 8.21
N ALA A 302 -0.70 4.43 7.94
CA ALA A 302 0.45 4.04 7.14
C ALA A 302 0.12 3.39 5.77
N MET A 303 -0.99 3.78 5.16
CA MET A 303 -1.51 3.16 3.92
C MET A 303 -0.66 3.50 2.69
N VAL A 304 -0.11 4.73 2.64
CA VAL A 304 0.65 5.21 1.49
C VAL A 304 2.13 5.20 1.78
N GLY A 305 2.93 4.62 0.89
CA GLY A 305 4.39 4.52 1.04
C GLY A 305 5.11 5.85 0.87
N ALA A 306 6.35 5.91 1.36
CA ALA A 306 7.23 7.09 1.29
C ALA A 306 7.58 7.51 -0.14
N ASN A 307 7.43 6.62 -1.10
CA ASN A 307 7.75 6.87 -2.50
C ASN A 307 6.70 7.71 -3.24
N LEU A 308 5.53 8.00 -2.62
CA LEU A 308 4.56 8.91 -3.23
C LEU A 308 5.11 10.34 -3.21
N GLU A 309 5.31 10.90 -4.38
CA GLU A 309 5.76 12.28 -4.58
C GLU A 309 4.67 13.08 -5.28
N LEU A 310 4.34 14.22 -4.71
CA LEU A 310 3.49 15.19 -5.36
C LEU A 310 4.36 16.38 -5.80
N LYS A 311 4.56 16.55 -7.09
CA LYS A 311 5.37 17.66 -7.61
C LYS A 311 4.83 19.00 -7.11
N SER A 312 5.71 19.90 -6.74
CA SER A 312 5.41 21.22 -6.15
C SER A 312 4.80 21.19 -4.73
N ILE A 313 4.89 20.08 -4.03
CA ILE A 313 4.61 19.99 -2.60
C ILE A 313 5.82 19.38 -1.92
N GLU A 314 6.30 20.05 -0.87
CA GLU A 314 7.42 19.60 -0.08
C GLU A 314 7.11 18.26 0.62
N LYS A 315 8.07 17.33 0.61
CA LYS A 315 7.95 16.06 1.33
C LYS A 315 7.99 16.29 2.84
N THR A 316 7.13 15.58 3.56
CA THR A 316 7.10 15.63 5.03
C THR A 316 8.22 14.84 5.69
N GLY A 317 9.03 14.11 4.94
CA GLY A 317 10.09 13.23 5.48
C GLY A 317 9.57 11.95 6.14
N ALA A 318 8.25 11.74 6.22
CA ALA A 318 7.67 10.53 6.78
C ALA A 318 7.88 9.33 5.86
N GLU A 319 8.26 8.19 6.42
CA GLU A 319 8.43 6.94 5.65
C GLU A 319 7.12 6.41 5.08
N ARG A 320 6.00 6.65 5.76
CA ARG A 320 4.65 6.29 5.32
C ARG A 320 3.67 7.35 5.78
N THR A 321 2.60 7.51 5.04
CA THR A 321 1.53 8.42 5.43
C THR A 321 0.20 7.68 5.53
N SER A 322 -0.63 8.16 6.45
CA SER A 322 -1.99 7.69 6.64
C SER A 322 -2.94 8.40 5.67
N VAL A 323 -4.12 7.86 5.51
CA VAL A 323 -5.21 8.50 4.78
C VAL A 323 -6.41 8.71 5.71
N LEU A 324 -7.10 9.81 5.52
CA LEU A 324 -8.43 10.05 6.10
C LEU A 324 -9.48 9.54 5.13
N LEU A 325 -10.50 8.90 5.65
CA LEU A 325 -11.69 8.53 4.86
C LEU A 325 -12.75 9.60 5.11
N TYR A 326 -13.18 10.22 4.04
CA TYR A 326 -14.26 11.22 4.02
C TYR A 326 -15.48 10.64 3.31
N LEU A 327 -16.64 10.79 3.96
CA LEU A 327 -17.94 10.43 3.43
C LEU A 327 -18.82 11.67 3.35
#